data_6b61c140f49e6c3f7957fd01c3f5b953
#
_entry.id   6b61c140f49e6c3f7957fd01c3f5b953
#
_cell.length_a   1.000
_cell.length_b   1.000
_cell.length_c   1.000
_cell.angle_alpha   90.00
_cell.angle_beta   90.00
_cell.angle_gamma   90.00
#
_symmetry.space_group_name_H-M   'P 1'
#
loop_
_entity.id
_entity.type
_entity.pdbx_description
1 polymer ?
#
loop_
_entity_poly.entity_id
_entity_poly.type
_entity_poly.pdbx_seq_one_letter_code
_entity_poly.pdbx_strand_id
1 'polypeptide(L)'
;MYNAKPILAGLIIFVCMATFPLWYNMGKAAPPPQPKIDTVVIERMPEKKCLLSKEEMRPQHMQILNDWRTQVVRNGIRVYTAPDGKQYTMSLQNECMRCHSNKTQFCDQCHTYAGLELNATPYCWTCHIAPKENK
;
A
#
# COMPACT_ATOMS: atom_id res chain seq x y z
N MET A 1 -2.81 12.47 -58.03
CA MET A 1 -2.59 13.54 -57.01
C MET A 1 -2.99 12.97 -55.67
N TYR A 2 -2.10 12.89 -54.70
CA TYR A 2 -2.43 12.45 -53.36
C TYR A 2 -3.31 13.48 -52.66
N ASN A 3 -4.44 13.05 -52.09
CA ASN A 3 -5.29 13.90 -51.25
C ASN A 3 -4.62 14.24 -49.94
N ALA A 4 -3.64 15.13 -49.95
CA ALA A 4 -2.83 15.48 -48.79
C ALA A 4 -3.69 16.04 -47.62
N LYS A 5 -4.77 16.74 -47.92
CA LYS A 5 -5.64 17.33 -46.88
C LYS A 5 -6.28 16.30 -45.94
N PRO A 6 -6.99 15.25 -46.42
CA PRO A 6 -7.55 14.24 -45.52
C PRO A 6 -6.48 13.39 -44.80
N ILE A 7 -5.34 13.15 -45.44
CA ILE A 7 -4.23 12.44 -44.80
C ILE A 7 -3.66 13.26 -43.64
N LEU A 8 -3.41 14.57 -43.87
CA LEU A 8 -2.93 15.47 -42.82
C LEU A 8 -3.92 15.59 -41.66
N ALA A 9 -5.24 15.72 -41.97
CA ALA A 9 -6.27 15.78 -40.96
C ALA A 9 -6.32 14.51 -40.10
N GLY A 10 -6.24 13.33 -40.72
CA GLY A 10 -6.19 12.05 -40.01
C GLY A 10 -4.94 11.91 -39.12
N LEU A 11 -3.79 12.36 -39.63
CA LEU A 11 -2.55 12.35 -38.85
C LEU A 11 -2.62 13.27 -37.62
N ILE A 12 -3.16 14.48 -37.78
CA ILE A 12 -3.35 15.42 -36.66
C ILE A 12 -4.25 14.82 -35.61
N ILE A 13 -5.41 14.27 -35.99
CA ILE A 13 -6.34 13.63 -35.06
C ILE A 13 -5.65 12.47 -34.33
N PHE A 14 -4.93 11.63 -35.05
CA PHE A 14 -4.20 10.51 -34.47
C PHE A 14 -3.15 10.98 -33.46
N VAL A 15 -2.34 11.98 -33.80
CA VAL A 15 -1.32 12.52 -32.89
C VAL A 15 -1.98 13.15 -31.65
N CYS A 16 -3.05 13.92 -31.81
CA CYS A 16 -3.78 14.50 -30.68
C CYS A 16 -4.33 13.43 -29.73
N MET A 17 -4.91 12.36 -30.28
CA MET A 17 -5.41 11.24 -29.45
C MET A 17 -4.28 10.48 -28.77
N ALA A 18 -3.18 10.21 -29.47
CA ALA A 18 -2.04 9.50 -28.93
C ALA A 18 -1.31 10.30 -27.83
N THR A 19 -1.26 11.62 -27.97
CA THR A 19 -0.63 12.51 -26.98
C THR A 19 -1.60 12.98 -25.89
N PHE A 20 -2.91 12.72 -26.02
CA PHE A 20 -3.92 13.15 -25.06
C PHE A 20 -3.58 12.81 -23.60
N PRO A 21 -3.19 11.57 -23.24
CA PRO A 21 -2.88 11.25 -21.84
C PRO A 21 -1.71 12.05 -21.28
N LEU A 22 -0.77 12.48 -22.11
CA LEU A 22 0.38 13.24 -21.68
C LEU A 22 0.00 14.67 -21.28
N TRP A 23 -0.64 15.41 -22.18
CA TRP A 23 -1.00 16.82 -21.92
C TRP A 23 -2.23 16.95 -21.02
N TYR A 24 -3.14 15.95 -21.00
CA TYR A 24 -4.27 15.94 -20.07
C TYR A 24 -3.80 15.78 -18.62
N ASN A 25 -2.76 14.97 -18.39
CA ASN A 25 -2.21 14.73 -17.06
C ASN A 25 -1.13 15.75 -16.64
N MET A 26 -0.72 16.65 -17.52
CA MET A 26 0.23 17.70 -17.16
C MET A 26 -0.33 18.56 -16.02
N GLY A 27 0.41 18.62 -14.92
CA GLY A 27 0.02 19.34 -13.71
C GLY A 27 -0.97 18.65 -12.79
N LYS A 28 -1.43 17.41 -13.11
CA LYS A 28 -2.35 16.61 -12.29
C LYS A 28 -1.67 15.45 -11.57
N ALA A 29 -0.35 15.46 -11.47
CA ALA A 29 0.37 14.41 -10.75
C ALA A 29 -0.06 14.42 -9.27
N ALA A 30 -0.65 13.32 -8.81
CA ALA A 30 -0.96 13.16 -7.41
C ALA A 30 0.36 13.08 -6.61
N PRO A 31 0.51 13.84 -5.52
CA PRO A 31 1.71 13.75 -4.70
C PRO A 31 1.84 12.34 -4.11
N PRO A 32 3.08 11.82 -3.98
CA PRO A 32 3.29 10.51 -3.39
C PRO A 32 2.78 10.50 -1.95
N PRO A 33 2.20 9.39 -1.48
CA PRO A 33 1.66 9.29 -0.14
C PRO A 33 2.77 9.40 0.91
N GLN A 34 2.48 10.11 1.98
CA GLN A 34 3.36 10.25 3.14
C GLN A 34 2.67 9.65 4.36
N PRO A 35 2.71 8.31 4.53
CA PRO A 35 2.05 7.66 5.64
C PRO A 35 2.67 8.10 6.97
N LYS A 36 1.83 8.44 7.93
CA LYS A 36 2.26 8.83 9.27
C LYS A 36 2.53 7.60 10.14
N ILE A 37 3.66 7.62 10.80
CA ILE A 37 4.13 6.58 11.73
C ILE A 37 4.38 7.13 13.16
N ASP A 38 3.66 8.18 13.50
CA ASP A 38 3.77 8.94 14.75
C ASP A 38 2.79 8.44 15.83
N THR A 39 2.59 7.13 15.93
CA THR A 39 1.75 6.57 16.99
C THR A 39 2.48 6.58 18.33
N VAL A 40 1.72 6.73 19.42
CA VAL A 40 2.25 6.76 20.79
C VAL A 40 3.11 5.53 21.12
N VAL A 41 2.78 4.38 20.53
CA VAL A 41 3.53 3.13 20.72
C VAL A 41 4.91 3.23 20.06
N ILE A 42 4.96 3.70 18.80
CA ILE A 42 6.22 3.87 18.06
C ILE A 42 7.11 4.94 18.70
N GLU A 43 6.52 6.02 19.20
CA GLU A 43 7.29 7.08 19.88
C GLU A 43 7.99 6.60 21.15
N ARG A 44 7.35 5.69 21.90
CA ARG A 44 7.89 5.11 23.14
C ARG A 44 8.85 3.97 22.92
N MET A 45 9.00 3.46 21.70
CA MET A 45 9.93 2.38 21.41
C MET A 45 11.37 2.88 21.47
N PRO A 46 12.26 2.19 22.22
CA PRO A 46 13.67 2.55 22.28
C PRO A 46 14.36 2.38 20.92
N GLU A 47 13.93 1.41 20.14
CA GLU A 47 14.40 1.13 18.79
C GLU A 47 13.21 1.11 17.84
N LYS A 48 13.14 2.10 16.94
CA LYS A 48 12.07 2.23 15.95
C LYS A 48 12.32 1.31 14.75
N LYS A 49 12.32 0.00 14.99
CA LYS A 49 12.61 -1.01 13.97
C LYS A 49 11.38 -1.91 13.77
N CYS A 50 10.98 -2.07 12.52
CA CYS A 50 9.96 -3.03 12.12
C CYS A 50 10.60 -4.38 11.73
N LEU A 51 9.77 -5.36 11.38
CA LEU A 51 10.15 -6.68 10.91
C LEU A 51 11.12 -6.64 9.72
N LEU A 52 10.86 -5.75 8.78
CA LEU A 52 11.68 -5.47 7.61
C LEU A 52 11.97 -3.97 7.51
N SER A 53 12.93 -3.60 6.65
CA SER A 53 13.15 -2.21 6.29
C SER A 53 11.91 -1.62 5.57
N LYS A 54 11.80 -0.29 5.54
CA LYS A 54 10.69 0.39 4.86
C LYS A 54 10.63 0.04 3.38
N GLU A 55 11.77 -0.08 2.74
CA GLU A 55 11.94 -0.38 1.32
C GLU A 55 11.49 -1.80 0.98
N GLU A 56 11.76 -2.74 1.87
CA GLU A 56 11.35 -4.15 1.73
C GLU A 56 9.89 -4.35 2.14
N MET A 57 9.44 -3.70 3.21
CA MET A 57 8.09 -3.84 3.72
C MET A 57 7.04 -3.39 2.70
N ARG A 58 7.29 -2.31 1.96
CA ARG A 58 6.33 -1.78 0.97
C ARG A 58 5.88 -2.82 -0.06
N PRO A 59 6.76 -3.50 -0.79
CA PRO A 59 6.36 -4.53 -1.76
C PRO A 59 5.99 -5.87 -1.13
N GLN A 60 6.47 -6.19 0.08
CA GLN A 60 6.39 -7.55 0.63
C GLN A 60 5.34 -7.73 1.73
N HIS A 61 4.75 -6.66 2.29
CA HIS A 61 3.84 -6.80 3.45
C HIS A 61 2.66 -7.74 3.19
N MET A 62 2.11 -7.75 1.99
CA MET A 62 1.00 -8.65 1.65
C MET A 62 1.46 -10.11 1.54
N GLN A 63 2.67 -10.35 1.04
CA GLN A 63 3.25 -11.69 1.00
C GLN A 63 3.48 -12.21 2.42
N ILE A 64 4.07 -11.39 3.30
CA ILE A 64 4.27 -11.73 4.72
C ILE A 64 2.95 -12.09 5.39
N LEU A 65 1.90 -11.30 5.18
CA LEU A 65 0.57 -11.58 5.74
C LEU A 65 -0.03 -12.89 5.22
N ASN A 66 0.15 -13.19 3.93
CA ASN A 66 -0.29 -14.46 3.34
C ASN A 66 0.45 -15.65 3.93
N ASP A 67 1.77 -15.53 4.08
CA ASP A 67 2.61 -16.58 4.64
C ASP A 67 2.26 -16.80 6.12
N TRP A 68 2.13 -15.74 6.91
CA TRP A 68 1.71 -15.83 8.30
C TRP A 68 0.32 -16.45 8.45
N ARG A 69 -0.63 -16.04 7.60
CA ARG A 69 -1.98 -16.67 7.59
C ARG A 69 -1.88 -18.17 7.36
N THR A 70 -1.06 -18.58 6.41
CA THR A 70 -0.87 -20.02 6.09
C THR A 70 -0.23 -20.75 7.26
N GLN A 71 0.82 -20.19 7.85
CA GLN A 71 1.49 -20.77 9.01
C GLN A 71 0.55 -20.90 10.21
N VAL A 72 -0.20 -19.85 10.53
CA VAL A 72 -1.11 -19.83 11.67
C VAL A 72 -2.29 -20.81 11.47
N VAL A 73 -2.94 -20.75 10.30
CA VAL A 73 -4.18 -21.47 10.07
C VAL A 73 -3.94 -22.95 9.75
N ARG A 74 -2.91 -23.24 8.95
CA ARG A 74 -2.65 -24.62 8.49
C ARG A 74 -1.64 -25.37 9.35
N ASN A 75 -0.62 -24.68 9.85
CA ASN A 75 0.50 -25.30 10.57
C ASN A 75 0.45 -25.07 12.07
N GLY A 76 -0.46 -24.23 12.58
CA GLY A 76 -0.59 -23.90 14.00
C GLY A 76 0.57 -23.08 14.57
N ILE A 77 1.49 -22.61 13.73
CA ILE A 77 2.67 -21.83 14.13
C ILE A 77 2.24 -20.37 14.31
N ARG A 78 2.52 -19.79 15.48
CA ARG A 78 2.07 -18.43 15.82
C ARG A 78 3.21 -17.45 16.06
N VAL A 79 4.46 -17.91 16.11
CA VAL A 79 5.63 -17.10 16.36
C VAL A 79 6.55 -17.14 15.15
N TYR A 80 6.89 -15.98 14.66
CA TYR A 80 7.90 -15.77 13.62
C TYR A 80 9.18 -15.29 14.26
N THR A 81 10.31 -15.90 13.92
CA THR A 81 11.64 -15.45 14.35
C THR A 81 12.32 -14.77 13.17
N ALA A 82 12.58 -13.47 13.32
CA ALA A 82 13.26 -12.69 12.30
C ALA A 82 14.76 -13.05 12.22
N PRO A 83 15.47 -12.69 11.14
CA PRO A 83 16.89 -12.98 10.97
C PRO A 83 17.78 -12.41 12.08
N ASP A 84 17.35 -11.36 12.76
CA ASP A 84 18.02 -10.77 13.91
C ASP A 84 17.72 -11.48 15.24
N GLY A 85 16.98 -12.60 15.20
CA GLY A 85 16.60 -13.39 16.38
C GLY A 85 15.39 -12.85 17.13
N LYS A 86 14.83 -11.71 16.75
CA LYS A 86 13.65 -11.12 17.39
C LYS A 86 12.40 -11.91 17.04
N GLN A 87 11.55 -12.12 18.03
CA GLN A 87 10.30 -12.87 17.85
C GLN A 87 9.10 -11.93 17.69
N TYR A 88 8.21 -12.29 16.77
CA TYR A 88 6.99 -11.57 16.47
C TYR A 88 5.80 -12.53 16.48
N THR A 89 4.66 -12.05 16.99
CA THR A 89 3.41 -12.82 16.90
C THR A 89 2.85 -12.70 15.48
N MET A 90 2.59 -13.83 14.83
CA MET A 90 2.02 -13.83 13.47
C MET A 90 0.55 -13.38 13.49
N SER A 91 0.31 -12.10 13.68
CA SER A 91 -1.01 -11.50 13.76
C SER A 91 -1.00 -10.08 13.22
N LEU A 92 -1.86 -9.80 12.23
CA LEU A 92 -2.08 -8.44 11.76
C LEU A 92 -2.52 -7.55 12.92
N GLN A 93 -3.52 -7.98 13.68
CA GLN A 93 -4.18 -7.16 14.70
C GLN A 93 -3.33 -6.99 15.97
N ASN A 94 -2.69 -8.05 16.44
CA ASN A 94 -1.96 -8.05 17.72
C ASN A 94 -0.49 -7.65 17.58
N GLU A 95 0.06 -7.65 16.38
CA GLU A 95 1.47 -7.27 16.13
C GLU A 95 1.56 -6.01 15.26
N CYS A 96 1.18 -6.08 14.00
CA CYS A 96 1.35 -4.96 13.08
C CYS A 96 0.53 -3.73 13.50
N MET A 97 -0.76 -3.93 13.82
CA MET A 97 -1.67 -2.84 14.18
C MET A 97 -1.48 -2.33 15.62
N ARG A 98 -0.72 -3.01 16.44
CA ARG A 98 -0.30 -2.47 17.74
C ARG A 98 0.55 -1.23 17.58
N CYS A 99 1.44 -1.24 16.57
CA CYS A 99 2.31 -0.11 16.25
C CYS A 99 1.69 0.82 15.21
N HIS A 100 1.08 0.25 14.13
CA HIS A 100 0.48 0.97 13.03
C HIS A 100 -1.03 1.14 13.23
N SER A 101 -1.47 1.74 14.35
CA SER A 101 -2.88 1.90 14.69
C SER A 101 -3.61 2.98 13.86
N ASN A 102 -2.88 3.82 13.14
CA ASN A 102 -3.40 4.95 12.39
C ASN A 102 -3.79 4.52 10.96
N LYS A 103 -4.87 3.74 10.83
CA LYS A 103 -5.32 3.15 9.56
C LYS A 103 -5.44 4.19 8.45
N THR A 104 -6.20 5.25 8.69
CA THR A 104 -6.50 6.30 7.69
C THR A 104 -5.25 7.05 7.26
N GLN A 105 -4.34 7.34 8.19
CA GLN A 105 -3.12 8.11 7.92
C GLN A 105 -1.93 7.23 7.51
N PHE A 106 -2.05 5.92 7.61
CA PHE A 106 -0.99 4.99 7.25
C PHE A 106 -1.41 4.07 6.10
N CYS A 107 -2.32 3.13 6.33
CA CYS A 107 -2.71 2.13 5.32
C CYS A 107 -3.46 2.76 4.14
N ASP A 108 -4.49 3.55 4.45
CA ASP A 108 -5.43 4.07 3.45
C ASP A 108 -4.78 5.07 2.50
N GLN A 109 -3.77 5.81 2.93
CA GLN A 109 -3.05 6.75 2.06
C GLN A 109 -2.38 6.06 0.87
N CYS A 110 -1.65 4.96 1.13
CA CYS A 110 -0.98 4.23 0.06
C CYS A 110 -1.98 3.44 -0.79
N HIS A 111 -2.97 2.81 -0.16
CA HIS A 111 -3.99 2.02 -0.87
C HIS A 111 -4.86 2.90 -1.77
N THR A 112 -5.31 4.06 -1.30
CA THR A 112 -6.06 5.02 -2.12
C THR A 112 -5.20 5.58 -3.25
N TYR A 113 -3.94 5.91 -2.97
CA TYR A 113 -3.02 6.39 -4.01
C TYR A 113 -2.79 5.36 -5.11
N ALA A 114 -2.73 4.09 -4.77
CA ALA A 114 -2.60 2.97 -5.71
C ALA A 114 -3.91 2.65 -6.46
N GLY A 115 -4.99 3.41 -6.23
CA GLY A 115 -6.30 3.19 -6.86
C GLY A 115 -7.03 1.97 -6.32
N LEU A 116 -6.63 1.44 -5.17
CA LEU A 116 -7.34 0.36 -4.51
C LEU A 116 -8.54 0.95 -3.77
N GLU A 117 -9.73 0.57 -4.19
CA GLU A 117 -10.94 0.91 -3.44
C GLU A 117 -10.87 0.25 -2.07
N LEU A 118 -10.99 1.06 -1.01
CA LEU A 118 -10.91 0.59 0.39
C LEU A 118 -12.04 -0.39 0.75
N ASN A 119 -13.05 -0.50 -0.09
CA ASN A 119 -14.16 -1.43 0.02
C ASN A 119 -14.05 -2.62 -0.95
N ALA A 120 -13.03 -2.67 -1.81
CA ALA A 120 -12.82 -3.78 -2.72
C ALA A 120 -12.38 -5.05 -1.97
N THR A 121 -12.89 -6.20 -2.37
CA THR A 121 -12.52 -7.49 -1.81
C THR A 121 -11.23 -8.04 -2.46
N PRO A 122 -10.32 -8.65 -1.68
CA PRO A 122 -10.41 -8.88 -0.25
C PRO A 122 -9.89 -7.69 0.57
N TYR A 123 -10.81 -6.94 1.15
CA TYR A 123 -10.48 -5.85 2.05
C TYR A 123 -10.29 -6.36 3.47
N CYS A 124 -9.19 -6.03 4.12
CA CYS A 124 -8.83 -6.61 5.42
C CYS A 124 -9.90 -6.41 6.50
N TRP A 125 -10.58 -5.27 6.45
CA TRP A 125 -11.58 -4.85 7.45
C TRP A 125 -12.96 -5.49 7.30
N THR A 126 -13.16 -6.33 6.31
CA THR A 126 -14.35 -7.21 6.25
C THR A 126 -14.26 -8.37 7.24
N CYS A 127 -13.04 -8.73 7.63
CA CYS A 127 -12.76 -9.83 8.57
C CYS A 127 -12.02 -9.36 9.83
N HIS A 128 -11.23 -8.30 9.76
CA HIS A 128 -10.47 -7.75 10.87
C HIS A 128 -11.10 -6.46 11.40
N ILE A 129 -11.02 -6.26 12.71
CA ILE A 129 -11.48 -5.03 13.34
C ILE A 129 -10.43 -3.94 13.09
N ALA A 130 -10.84 -2.81 12.53
CA ALA A 130 -9.96 -1.67 12.37
C ALA A 130 -9.50 -1.17 13.75
N PRO A 131 -8.23 -0.76 13.91
CA PRO A 131 -7.74 -0.21 15.17
C PRO A 131 -8.50 1.09 15.51
N LYS A 132 -8.63 1.37 16.81
CA LYS A 132 -9.07 2.70 17.24
C LYS A 132 -7.93 3.67 16.97
N GLU A 133 -8.17 4.62 16.09
CA GLU A 133 -7.19 5.65 15.79
C GLU A 133 -7.03 6.56 17.01
N ASN A 134 -5.81 6.66 17.52
CA ASN A 134 -5.47 7.66 18.52
C ASN A 134 -5.21 8.98 17.77
N LYS A 135 -6.15 9.90 17.93
CA LYS A 135 -6.02 11.29 17.46
C LYS A 135 -5.06 12.06 18.34
#